data_bca77a62c3025276e1d452a7992d1417
#
_entry.id   bca77a62c3025276e1d452a7992d1417
#
_cell.length_a   1.000
_cell.length_b   1.000
_cell.length_c   1.000
_cell.angle_alpha   90.00
_cell.angle_beta   90.00
_cell.angle_gamma   90.00
#
_symmetry.space_group_name_H-M   'P 1'
#
loop_
_entity.id
_entity.type
_entity.pdbx_description
1 polymer ?
#
loop_
_entity_poly.entity_id
_entity_poly.type
_entity_poly.pdbx_seq_one_letter_code
_entity_poly.pdbx_strand_id
1 'polypeptide(L)'
;MPDRFPVASSLDELLAGASAQATEARLDSLSGASFSRVEIDGHPHVVKHLSEASDWVMRATGDTEFRPLQMWRSGLFDALPACLDPVVVGVAYDPSTAQASVLMRDISPWLVPEGDAGLTADAHAQFVDHMAQLHTTFWGWTDDVGLCRPAQRWTFLSLRTAEQEAAGTDPVPKALPGGWSALRSAAPEAWQIASALAQDPTPLVSALAQLPQTLVHGDWKGGNLGCLPGDRTALLDWAFPGQDSPLADLAWYLAVNCDRLPESKDDTVRRYRTALELHGVTTTDWWDDCLALSLLGAFVQMGWSKNGTELQWWAERAEAAAALLA
;
A
#
# COMPACT_ATOMS: atom_id res chain seq x y z
N MET A 1 11.92 -17.84 -12.34
CA MET A 1 11.19 -18.16 -13.57
C MET A 1 11.71 -17.27 -14.69
N PRO A 2 11.67 -17.66 -15.98
CA PRO A 2 11.96 -16.69 -17.05
C PRO A 2 10.92 -15.56 -16.99
N ASP A 3 11.35 -14.33 -17.29
CA ASP A 3 10.47 -13.17 -17.32
C ASP A 3 9.28 -13.43 -18.25
N ARG A 4 8.07 -13.32 -17.74
CA ARG A 4 6.85 -13.54 -18.52
C ARG A 4 6.60 -12.38 -19.49
N PHE A 5 7.01 -11.17 -19.11
CA PHE A 5 6.87 -9.96 -19.89
C PHE A 5 8.23 -9.28 -20.08
N PRO A 6 8.49 -8.71 -21.25
CA PRO A 6 9.74 -8.03 -21.54
C PRO A 6 9.89 -6.78 -20.65
N VAL A 7 11.09 -6.57 -20.17
CA VAL A 7 11.51 -5.35 -19.45
C VAL A 7 12.47 -4.62 -20.39
N ALA A 8 12.18 -3.36 -20.72
CA ALA A 8 13.08 -2.55 -21.52
C ALA A 8 14.40 -2.31 -20.76
N SER A 9 15.51 -2.26 -21.49
CA SER A 9 16.85 -2.07 -20.92
C SER A 9 17.16 -0.60 -20.57
N SER A 10 16.30 0.32 -21.00
CA SER A 10 16.41 1.75 -20.75
C SER A 10 15.07 2.46 -20.88
N LEU A 11 15.00 3.68 -20.36
CA LEU A 11 13.84 4.56 -20.57
C LEU A 11 13.62 4.86 -22.05
N ASP A 12 14.68 5.09 -22.82
CA ASP A 12 14.59 5.37 -24.26
C ASP A 12 13.98 4.19 -25.03
N GLU A 13 14.34 2.97 -24.69
CA GLU A 13 13.72 1.77 -25.26
C GLU A 13 12.24 1.66 -24.88
N LEU A 14 11.91 1.92 -23.62
CA LEU A 14 10.52 1.92 -23.13
C LEU A 14 9.67 2.95 -23.86
N LEU A 15 10.24 4.10 -24.20
CA LEU A 15 9.57 5.22 -24.86
C LEU A 15 9.78 5.27 -26.39
N ALA A 16 10.23 4.18 -27.02
CA ALA A 16 10.55 4.16 -28.45
C ALA A 16 9.37 4.55 -29.38
N GLY A 17 8.11 4.48 -28.87
CA GLY A 17 6.90 4.94 -29.58
C GLY A 17 6.43 6.36 -29.21
N ALA A 18 7.18 7.09 -28.37
CA ALA A 18 6.75 8.41 -27.91
C ALA A 18 6.84 9.45 -29.04
N SER A 19 5.82 10.31 -29.13
CA SER A 19 5.75 11.39 -30.10
C SER A 19 6.54 12.64 -29.69
N ALA A 20 6.93 12.74 -28.41
CA ALA A 20 7.71 13.85 -27.83
C ALA A 20 8.61 13.34 -26.71
N GLN A 21 9.64 14.13 -26.37
CA GLN A 21 10.46 13.86 -25.19
C GLN A 21 9.62 13.95 -23.90
N ALA A 22 9.91 13.06 -22.96
CA ALA A 22 9.33 13.10 -21.63
C ALA A 22 9.69 14.43 -20.93
N THR A 23 8.70 15.07 -20.30
CA THR A 23 8.87 16.31 -19.56
C THR A 23 8.70 16.06 -18.07
N GLU A 24 9.56 16.64 -17.25
CA GLU A 24 9.44 16.52 -15.79
C GLU A 24 8.03 16.94 -15.33
N ALA A 25 7.41 16.11 -14.51
CA ALA A 25 6.10 16.37 -13.93
C ALA A 25 6.25 16.55 -12.42
N ARG A 26 5.75 17.66 -11.90
CA ARG A 26 5.60 17.86 -10.46
C ARG A 26 4.31 17.18 -10.03
N LEU A 27 4.43 15.93 -9.62
CA LEU A 27 3.38 15.20 -8.92
C LEU A 27 3.85 15.03 -7.48
N ASP A 28 2.95 15.22 -6.53
CA ASP A 28 3.31 15.11 -5.12
C ASP A 28 3.65 13.65 -4.80
N SER A 29 4.93 13.44 -4.50
CA SER A 29 5.44 12.14 -4.05
C SER A 29 5.89 12.28 -2.61
N LEU A 30 5.30 11.48 -1.74
CA LEU A 30 5.72 11.39 -0.34
C LEU A 30 6.89 10.42 -0.13
N SER A 31 7.29 9.66 -1.17
CA SER A 31 8.38 8.67 -1.12
C SER A 31 9.70 9.17 -1.66
N GLY A 32 9.72 10.30 -2.40
CA GLY A 32 10.89 10.80 -3.11
C GLY A 32 11.02 10.30 -4.55
N ALA A 33 10.05 9.53 -5.06
CA ALA A 33 10.00 9.17 -6.47
C ALA A 33 9.77 10.41 -7.35
N SER A 34 10.37 10.44 -8.53
CA SER A 34 10.16 11.49 -9.53
C SER A 34 9.27 11.01 -10.67
N PHE A 35 8.65 11.96 -11.38
CA PHE A 35 7.71 11.66 -12.46
C PHE A 35 8.03 12.46 -13.72
N SER A 36 7.69 11.88 -14.87
CA SER A 36 7.69 12.57 -16.16
C SER A 36 6.36 12.31 -16.87
N ARG A 37 5.93 13.27 -17.72
CA ARG A 37 4.82 13.08 -18.65
C ARG A 37 5.33 12.88 -20.05
N VAL A 38 4.65 12.00 -20.78
CA VAL A 38 4.97 11.69 -22.17
C VAL A 38 3.69 11.40 -22.93
N GLU A 39 3.69 11.68 -24.22
CA GLU A 39 2.59 11.33 -25.13
C GLU A 39 3.03 10.16 -26.04
N ILE A 40 2.23 9.09 -26.05
CA ILE A 40 2.45 7.92 -26.88
C ILE A 40 1.18 7.69 -27.72
N ASP A 41 1.29 7.68 -29.04
CA ASP A 41 0.16 7.52 -29.97
C ASP A 41 -1.00 8.49 -29.71
N GLY A 42 -0.69 9.75 -29.33
CA GLY A 42 -1.69 10.79 -29.03
C GLY A 42 -2.37 10.64 -27.67
N HIS A 43 -1.91 9.72 -26.82
CA HIS A 43 -2.46 9.49 -25.49
C HIS A 43 -1.45 9.90 -24.39
N PRO A 44 -1.90 10.60 -23.35
CA PRO A 44 -1.03 11.00 -22.24
C PRO A 44 -0.67 9.81 -21.36
N HIS A 45 0.61 9.75 -20.99
CA HIS A 45 1.18 8.77 -20.07
C HIS A 45 2.03 9.46 -18.99
N VAL A 46 2.22 8.76 -17.89
CA VAL A 46 3.11 9.14 -16.78
C VAL A 46 4.17 8.08 -16.61
N VAL A 47 5.41 8.51 -16.48
CA VAL A 47 6.53 7.63 -16.07
C VAL A 47 6.86 7.91 -14.62
N LYS A 48 6.81 6.89 -13.77
CA LYS A 48 7.36 6.94 -12.41
C LYS A 48 8.80 6.42 -12.43
N HIS A 49 9.74 7.24 -11.96
CA HIS A 49 11.14 6.88 -11.85
C HIS A 49 11.43 6.41 -10.43
N LEU A 50 12.02 5.24 -10.31
CA LEU A 50 12.33 4.59 -9.05
C LEU A 50 13.83 4.45 -8.89
N SER A 51 14.35 4.85 -7.72
CA SER A 51 15.75 4.69 -7.35
C SER A 51 15.86 4.60 -5.83
N GLU A 52 16.56 3.61 -5.32
CA GLU A 52 16.83 3.50 -3.88
C GLU A 52 17.52 4.77 -3.34
N ALA A 53 18.34 5.42 -4.13
CA ALA A 53 19.04 6.65 -3.74
C ALA A 53 18.09 7.81 -3.40
N SER A 54 16.95 7.93 -4.09
CA SER A 54 15.99 9.03 -3.90
C SER A 54 14.75 8.62 -3.12
N ASP A 55 14.35 7.34 -3.12
CA ASP A 55 13.10 6.86 -2.52
C ASP A 55 13.35 6.28 -1.12
N TRP A 56 12.93 7.00 -0.09
CA TRP A 56 13.08 6.56 1.30
C TRP A 56 12.20 5.33 1.63
N VAL A 57 11.07 5.16 0.95
CA VAL A 57 10.19 3.98 1.15
C VAL A 57 10.92 2.71 0.69
N MET A 58 11.62 2.77 -0.45
CA MET A 58 12.45 1.66 -0.92
C MET A 58 13.51 1.30 0.13
N ARG A 59 14.24 2.31 0.66
CA ARG A 59 15.26 2.07 1.71
C ARG A 59 14.66 1.51 2.99
N ALA A 60 13.55 2.09 3.48
CA ALA A 60 12.89 1.66 4.70
C ALA A 60 12.32 0.24 4.63
N THR A 61 11.91 -0.19 3.44
CA THR A 61 11.35 -1.52 3.20
C THR A 61 12.31 -2.50 2.56
N GLY A 62 13.56 -2.09 2.29
CA GLY A 62 14.57 -2.91 1.64
C GLY A 62 14.16 -3.36 0.24
N ASP A 63 13.49 -2.50 -0.53
CA ASP A 63 13.13 -2.77 -1.93
C ASP A 63 14.32 -2.50 -2.85
N THR A 64 15.17 -3.49 -3.03
CA THR A 64 16.34 -3.44 -3.93
C THR A 64 16.05 -3.96 -5.34
N GLU A 65 14.89 -4.60 -5.54
CA GLU A 65 14.53 -5.29 -6.77
C GLU A 65 13.38 -4.60 -7.52
N PHE A 66 12.92 -3.47 -7.03
CA PHE A 66 11.81 -2.69 -7.60
C PHE A 66 10.52 -3.51 -7.73
N ARG A 67 9.72 -3.59 -6.68
CA ARG A 67 8.49 -4.43 -6.63
C ARG A 67 7.55 -4.27 -7.82
N PRO A 68 7.32 -3.07 -8.38
CA PRO A 68 6.54 -2.96 -9.61
C PRO A 68 7.14 -3.73 -10.80
N LEU A 69 8.48 -3.81 -10.88
CA LEU A 69 9.17 -4.62 -11.87
C LEU A 69 8.95 -6.12 -11.64
N GLN A 70 9.01 -6.56 -10.37
CA GLN A 70 8.75 -7.96 -10.02
C GLN A 70 7.31 -8.37 -10.33
N MET A 71 6.33 -7.51 -10.01
CA MET A 71 4.91 -7.68 -10.38
C MET A 71 4.74 -7.84 -11.90
N TRP A 72 5.43 -7.00 -12.68
CA TRP A 72 5.41 -7.07 -14.14
C TRP A 72 6.04 -8.37 -14.66
N ARG A 73 7.26 -8.69 -14.25
CA ARG A 73 8.01 -9.88 -14.70
C ARG A 73 7.29 -11.18 -14.40
N SER A 74 6.67 -11.27 -13.23
CA SER A 74 5.91 -12.45 -12.80
C SER A 74 4.55 -12.59 -13.50
N GLY A 75 4.05 -11.51 -14.13
CA GLY A 75 2.72 -11.47 -14.73
C GLY A 75 1.59 -11.30 -13.71
N LEU A 76 1.90 -10.85 -12.48
CA LEU A 76 0.88 -10.64 -11.46
C LEU A 76 -0.09 -9.50 -11.84
N PHE A 77 0.35 -8.50 -12.59
CA PHE A 77 -0.57 -7.46 -13.08
C PHE A 77 -1.66 -8.02 -14.01
N ASP A 78 -1.35 -9.02 -14.83
CA ASP A 78 -2.34 -9.66 -15.72
C ASP A 78 -3.23 -10.66 -14.98
N ALA A 79 -2.79 -11.12 -13.80
CA ALA A 79 -3.56 -12.03 -12.95
C ALA A 79 -4.53 -11.30 -12.02
N LEU A 80 -4.52 -9.96 -11.99
CA LEU A 80 -5.45 -9.17 -11.21
C LEU A 80 -6.91 -9.44 -11.65
N PRO A 81 -7.90 -9.37 -10.74
CA PRO A 81 -9.30 -9.49 -11.13
C PRO A 81 -9.70 -8.38 -12.10
N ALA A 82 -10.62 -8.67 -13.03
CA ALA A 82 -11.01 -7.76 -14.11
C ALA A 82 -11.54 -6.39 -13.64
N CYS A 83 -12.00 -6.29 -12.40
CA CYS A 83 -12.43 -5.05 -11.78
C CYS A 83 -11.27 -4.12 -11.41
N LEU A 84 -10.02 -4.60 -11.40
CA LEU A 84 -8.83 -3.82 -11.08
C LEU A 84 -7.99 -3.54 -12.32
N ASP A 85 -7.44 -2.34 -12.37
CA ASP A 85 -6.57 -1.89 -13.44
C ASP A 85 -5.30 -1.28 -12.84
N PRO A 86 -4.12 -1.92 -12.99
CA PRO A 86 -2.87 -1.40 -12.45
C PRO A 86 -2.35 -0.19 -13.23
N VAL A 87 -3.00 0.17 -14.34
CA VAL A 87 -2.66 1.23 -15.30
C VAL A 87 -1.24 1.15 -15.87
N VAL A 88 -0.43 0.20 -15.45
CA VAL A 88 0.93 -0.04 -15.93
C VAL A 88 0.88 -0.62 -17.33
N VAL A 89 1.63 -0.03 -18.26
CA VAL A 89 1.69 -0.44 -19.68
C VAL A 89 3.10 -0.87 -20.09
N GLY A 90 4.09 -0.63 -19.27
CA GLY A 90 5.46 -1.07 -19.50
C GLY A 90 6.39 -0.71 -18.38
N VAL A 91 7.55 -1.36 -18.35
CA VAL A 91 8.60 -1.12 -17.35
C VAL A 91 9.98 -1.15 -18.00
N ALA A 92 10.92 -0.40 -17.43
CA ALA A 92 12.32 -0.45 -17.81
C ALA A 92 13.21 -0.60 -16.59
N TYR A 93 14.37 -1.21 -16.79
CA TYR A 93 15.44 -1.25 -15.79
C TYR A 93 16.78 -0.98 -16.44
N ASP A 94 17.46 0.06 -15.97
CA ASP A 94 18.81 0.41 -16.42
C ASP A 94 19.83 -0.04 -15.35
N PRO A 95 20.58 -1.12 -15.61
CA PRO A 95 21.57 -1.62 -14.67
C PRO A 95 22.77 -0.68 -14.48
N SER A 96 23.01 0.23 -15.44
CA SER A 96 24.13 1.18 -15.35
C SER A 96 23.89 2.28 -14.31
N THR A 97 22.63 2.65 -14.08
CA THR A 97 22.21 3.66 -13.11
C THR A 97 21.51 3.08 -11.88
N ALA A 98 21.22 1.77 -11.90
CA ALA A 98 20.38 1.08 -10.90
C ALA A 98 19.04 1.78 -10.72
N GLN A 99 18.39 2.18 -11.81
CA GLN A 99 17.09 2.84 -11.85
C GLN A 99 16.07 2.00 -12.59
N ALA A 100 14.84 2.02 -12.08
CA ALA A 100 13.68 1.46 -12.79
C ALA A 100 12.71 2.57 -13.18
N SER A 101 11.98 2.34 -14.26
CA SER A 101 10.93 3.23 -14.74
C SER A 101 9.65 2.42 -14.98
N VAL A 102 8.52 2.97 -14.51
CA VAL A 102 7.19 2.38 -14.69
C VAL A 102 6.38 3.33 -15.56
N LEU A 103 6.03 2.89 -16.75
CA LEU A 103 5.16 3.63 -17.68
C LEU A 103 3.71 3.29 -17.36
N MET A 104 2.92 4.32 -17.15
CA MET A 104 1.50 4.21 -16.79
C MET A 104 0.66 5.10 -17.70
N ARG A 105 -0.59 4.70 -17.96
CA ARG A 105 -1.57 5.60 -18.58
C ARG A 105 -1.86 6.77 -17.65
N ASP A 106 -1.99 7.98 -18.16
CA ASP A 106 -2.45 9.12 -17.36
C ASP A 106 -3.95 8.99 -17.13
N ILE A 107 -4.31 8.71 -15.89
CA ILE A 107 -5.70 8.54 -15.43
C ILE A 107 -6.13 9.65 -14.47
N SER A 108 -5.41 10.76 -14.45
CA SER A 108 -5.67 11.89 -13.54
C SER A 108 -7.16 12.32 -13.44
N PRO A 109 -7.97 12.29 -14.52
CA PRO A 109 -9.40 12.65 -14.43
C PRO A 109 -10.27 11.71 -13.59
N TRP A 110 -9.81 10.48 -13.33
CA TRP A 110 -10.56 9.45 -12.60
C TRP A 110 -10.05 9.17 -11.20
N LEU A 111 -8.91 9.77 -10.83
CA LEU A 111 -8.35 9.60 -9.49
C LEU A 111 -9.23 10.25 -8.43
N VAL A 112 -9.21 9.64 -7.25
CA VAL A 112 -9.79 10.30 -6.06
C VAL A 112 -9.09 11.64 -5.88
N PRO A 113 -9.82 12.76 -5.76
CA PRO A 113 -9.24 14.07 -5.55
C PRO A 113 -8.32 14.10 -4.33
N GLU A 114 -7.21 14.81 -4.44
CA GLU A 114 -6.30 15.06 -3.32
C GLU A 114 -6.97 15.93 -2.24
N GLY A 115 -6.36 15.96 -1.05
CA GLY A 115 -6.82 16.76 0.08
C GLY A 115 -7.84 16.04 0.96
N ASP A 116 -8.56 16.82 1.77
CA ASP A 116 -9.42 16.32 2.85
C ASP A 116 -10.87 16.04 2.42
N ALA A 117 -11.19 16.17 1.14
CA ALA A 117 -12.53 15.87 0.64
C ALA A 117 -12.89 14.41 0.91
N GLY A 118 -14.08 14.19 1.49
CA GLY A 118 -14.60 12.85 1.77
C GLY A 118 -14.73 12.01 0.50
N LEU A 119 -14.57 10.71 0.62
CA LEU A 119 -14.92 9.76 -0.43
C LEU A 119 -16.43 9.76 -0.64
N THR A 120 -16.90 9.63 -1.87
CA THR A 120 -18.31 9.38 -2.11
C THR A 120 -18.68 7.97 -1.64
N ALA A 121 -19.95 7.78 -1.24
CA ALA A 121 -20.43 6.47 -0.81
C ALA A 121 -20.26 5.40 -1.89
N ASP A 122 -20.48 5.77 -3.16
CA ASP A 122 -20.35 4.84 -4.29
C ASP A 122 -18.87 4.45 -4.53
N ALA A 123 -17.96 5.42 -4.55
CA ALA A 123 -16.53 5.13 -4.70
C ALA A 123 -16.00 4.27 -3.53
N HIS A 124 -16.41 4.59 -2.30
CA HIS A 124 -16.05 3.80 -1.12
C HIS A 124 -16.58 2.35 -1.23
N ALA A 125 -17.85 2.17 -1.59
CA ALA A 125 -18.43 0.85 -1.77
C ALA A 125 -17.69 0.04 -2.84
N GLN A 126 -17.41 0.65 -4.00
CA GLN A 126 -16.62 0.05 -5.08
C GLN A 126 -15.21 -0.35 -4.61
N PHE A 127 -14.50 0.53 -3.92
CA PHE A 127 -13.13 0.24 -3.45
C PHE A 127 -13.08 -0.91 -2.45
N VAL A 128 -14.06 -1.01 -1.55
CA VAL A 128 -14.15 -2.09 -0.56
C VAL A 128 -14.50 -3.42 -1.21
N ASP A 129 -15.43 -3.43 -2.18
CA ASP A 129 -15.79 -4.64 -2.92
C ASP A 129 -14.63 -5.14 -3.79
N HIS A 130 -13.96 -4.24 -4.52
CA HIS A 130 -12.83 -4.59 -5.38
C HIS A 130 -11.59 -5.02 -4.57
N MET A 131 -11.41 -4.49 -3.35
CA MET A 131 -10.41 -5.02 -2.40
C MET A 131 -10.72 -6.48 -2.05
N ALA A 132 -11.98 -6.80 -1.75
CA ALA A 132 -12.38 -8.19 -1.48
C ALA A 132 -12.19 -9.09 -2.71
N GLN A 133 -12.46 -8.60 -3.92
CA GLN A 133 -12.20 -9.34 -5.16
C GLN A 133 -10.71 -9.61 -5.38
N LEU A 134 -9.82 -8.63 -5.10
CA LEU A 134 -8.37 -8.86 -5.12
C LEU A 134 -8.01 -10.02 -4.20
N HIS A 135 -8.44 -9.94 -2.96
CA HIS A 135 -8.06 -10.91 -1.93
C HIS A 135 -8.64 -12.30 -2.19
N THR A 136 -9.84 -12.39 -2.73
CA THR A 136 -10.44 -13.71 -3.07
C THR A 136 -9.82 -14.32 -4.31
N THR A 137 -9.40 -13.51 -5.29
CA THR A 137 -8.68 -13.99 -6.48
C THR A 137 -7.36 -14.66 -6.12
N PHE A 138 -6.66 -14.12 -5.12
CA PHE A 138 -5.37 -14.64 -4.66
C PHE A 138 -5.46 -15.39 -3.32
N TRP A 139 -6.64 -15.90 -2.95
CA TRP A 139 -6.82 -16.59 -1.68
C TRP A 139 -5.89 -17.80 -1.52
N GLY A 140 -5.09 -17.82 -0.46
CA GLY A 140 -4.08 -18.84 -0.23
C GLY A 140 -2.81 -18.68 -1.09
N TRP A 141 -2.66 -17.56 -1.80
CA TRP A 141 -1.45 -17.29 -2.57
C TRP A 141 -0.23 -17.20 -1.66
N THR A 142 0.88 -17.76 -2.13
CA THR A 142 2.18 -17.70 -1.46
C THR A 142 3.15 -16.91 -2.31
N ASP A 143 3.88 -15.99 -1.69
CA ASP A 143 4.88 -15.16 -2.37
C ASP A 143 6.11 -15.98 -2.77
N ASP A 144 6.20 -16.34 -4.04
CA ASP A 144 7.36 -16.95 -4.68
C ASP A 144 8.15 -15.95 -5.55
N VAL A 145 7.73 -14.67 -5.53
CA VAL A 145 8.33 -13.58 -6.31
C VAL A 145 9.33 -12.79 -5.48
N GLY A 146 9.15 -12.73 -4.16
CA GLY A 146 9.99 -11.97 -3.24
C GLY A 146 9.55 -10.51 -3.09
N LEU A 147 8.26 -10.28 -2.97
CA LEU A 147 7.64 -8.97 -2.78
C LEU A 147 7.83 -8.42 -1.35
N CYS A 148 7.01 -7.47 -0.93
CA CYS A 148 7.12 -6.86 0.39
C CYS A 148 6.71 -7.83 1.50
N ARG A 149 7.66 -8.19 2.36
CA ARG A 149 7.36 -9.06 3.51
C ARG A 149 6.52 -8.31 4.56
N PRO A 150 5.63 -9.00 5.29
CA PRO A 150 4.82 -8.40 6.34
C PRO A 150 5.63 -7.58 7.36
N ALA A 151 6.77 -8.11 7.83
CA ALA A 151 7.65 -7.40 8.77
C ALA A 151 8.10 -6.03 8.24
N GLN A 152 8.45 -5.94 6.95
CA GLN A 152 8.86 -4.68 6.32
C GLN A 152 7.69 -3.70 6.24
N ARG A 153 6.50 -4.21 5.84
CA ARG A 153 5.27 -3.41 5.73
C ARG A 153 4.83 -2.87 7.08
N TRP A 154 4.81 -3.70 8.13
CA TRP A 154 4.34 -3.28 9.44
C TRP A 154 5.28 -2.29 10.17
N THR A 155 6.56 -2.19 9.78
CA THR A 155 7.55 -1.39 10.52
C THR A 155 8.16 -0.20 9.76
N PHE A 156 7.76 0.06 8.51
CA PHE A 156 8.40 1.09 7.69
C PHE A 156 8.21 2.54 8.22
N LEU A 157 7.23 2.78 9.09
CA LEU A 157 7.00 4.07 9.76
C LEU A 157 7.46 4.07 11.23
N SER A 158 8.54 3.35 11.52
CA SER A 158 9.13 3.24 12.85
C SER A 158 10.16 4.36 13.14
N LEU A 159 10.56 4.47 14.42
CA LEU A 159 11.67 5.36 14.82
C LEU A 159 13.00 4.96 14.17
N ARG A 160 13.20 3.67 13.87
CA ARG A 160 14.37 3.20 13.13
C ARG A 160 14.44 3.84 11.73
N THR A 161 13.31 3.93 11.04
CA THR A 161 13.23 4.62 9.74
C THR A 161 13.55 6.10 9.88
N ALA A 162 13.02 6.76 10.92
CA ALA A 162 13.35 8.15 11.19
C ALA A 162 14.86 8.38 11.41
N GLU A 163 15.53 7.47 12.10
CA GLU A 163 16.98 7.51 12.31
C GLU A 163 17.75 7.28 11.00
N GLN A 164 17.34 6.31 10.21
CA GLN A 164 17.96 6.01 8.91
C GLN A 164 17.83 7.18 7.93
N GLU A 165 16.70 7.88 7.93
CA GLU A 165 16.38 8.99 7.03
C GLU A 165 16.66 10.37 7.66
N ALA A 166 17.34 10.44 8.80
CA ALA A 166 17.55 11.70 9.55
C ALA A 166 18.26 12.80 8.72
N ALA A 167 19.14 12.42 7.81
CA ALA A 167 19.85 13.35 6.90
C ALA A 167 19.00 13.78 5.69
N GLY A 168 17.90 13.08 5.41
CA GLY A 168 17.00 13.36 4.30
C GLY A 168 16.15 14.60 4.51
N THR A 169 15.34 14.93 3.49
CA THR A 169 14.44 16.09 3.52
C THR A 169 12.96 15.70 3.52
N ASP A 170 12.67 14.40 3.38
CA ASP A 170 11.33 13.88 3.25
C ASP A 170 10.46 14.18 4.47
N PRO A 171 9.23 14.68 4.25
CA PRO A 171 8.39 15.17 5.36
C PRO A 171 7.94 14.05 6.29
N VAL A 172 7.66 12.84 5.76
CA VAL A 172 7.14 11.73 6.56
C VAL A 172 8.18 11.23 7.57
N PRO A 173 9.41 10.82 7.18
CA PRO A 173 10.44 10.44 8.15
C PRO A 173 10.72 11.52 9.20
N LYS A 174 10.69 12.80 8.81
CA LYS A 174 10.89 13.92 9.75
C LYS A 174 9.78 14.09 10.78
N ALA A 175 8.55 13.71 10.44
CA ALA A 175 7.42 13.80 11.35
C ALA A 175 7.38 12.67 12.38
N LEU A 176 7.97 11.50 12.07
CA LEU A 176 7.91 10.30 12.92
C LEU A 176 8.33 10.54 14.37
N PRO A 177 9.49 11.18 14.70
CA PRO A 177 9.93 11.34 16.09
C PRO A 177 8.92 12.14 16.94
N GLY A 178 8.35 13.21 16.36
CA GLY A 178 7.34 14.03 17.02
C GLY A 178 6.05 13.25 17.25
N GLY A 179 5.59 12.51 16.24
CA GLY A 179 4.38 11.70 16.32
C GLY A 179 4.50 10.57 17.33
N TRP A 180 5.60 9.81 17.31
CA TRP A 180 5.86 8.75 18.32
C TRP A 180 5.97 9.29 19.74
N SER A 181 6.53 10.50 19.92
CA SER A 181 6.57 11.18 21.23
C SER A 181 5.18 11.61 21.68
N ALA A 182 4.35 12.12 20.78
CA ALA A 182 2.96 12.48 21.07
C ALA A 182 2.12 11.24 21.46
N LEU A 183 2.26 10.14 20.71
CA LEU A 183 1.62 8.86 21.02
C LEU A 183 1.99 8.37 22.41
N ARG A 184 3.30 8.40 22.76
CA ARG A 184 3.78 8.01 24.09
C ARG A 184 3.11 8.81 25.22
N SER A 185 2.88 10.08 24.99
CA SER A 185 2.29 10.97 26.00
C SER A 185 0.78 10.80 26.12
N ALA A 186 0.09 10.53 25.00
CA ALA A 186 -1.36 10.50 24.92
C ALA A 186 -1.95 9.10 25.21
N ALA A 187 -1.24 8.02 24.86
CA ALA A 187 -1.67 6.63 25.03
C ALA A 187 -0.46 5.74 25.39
N PRO A 188 0.08 5.84 26.61
CA PRO A 188 1.34 5.20 26.99
C PRO A 188 1.31 3.66 26.91
N GLU A 189 0.19 3.02 27.21
CA GLU A 189 0.03 1.56 27.13
C GLU A 189 0.04 1.08 25.67
N ALA A 190 -0.78 1.67 24.83
CA ALA A 190 -0.79 1.39 23.40
C ALA A 190 0.56 1.71 22.73
N TRP A 191 1.23 2.78 23.17
CA TRP A 191 2.58 3.11 22.72
C TRP A 191 3.60 2.01 23.08
N GLN A 192 3.55 1.44 24.29
CA GLN A 192 4.44 0.36 24.69
C GLN A 192 4.30 -0.85 23.74
N ILE A 193 3.07 -1.24 23.43
CA ILE A 193 2.76 -2.34 22.51
C ILE A 193 3.30 -2.01 21.11
N ALA A 194 2.91 -0.85 20.54
CA ALA A 194 3.31 -0.46 19.21
C ALA A 194 4.83 -0.30 19.07
N SER A 195 5.51 0.29 20.07
CA SER A 195 6.96 0.47 20.00
C SER A 195 7.73 -0.85 20.13
N ALA A 196 7.25 -1.81 20.91
CA ALA A 196 7.83 -3.14 20.99
C ALA A 196 7.72 -3.88 19.65
N LEU A 197 6.53 -3.86 19.03
CA LEU A 197 6.30 -4.49 17.72
C LEU A 197 7.01 -3.77 16.57
N ALA A 198 7.22 -2.45 16.66
CA ALA A 198 8.03 -1.71 15.70
C ALA A 198 9.53 -2.08 15.78
N GLN A 199 10.01 -2.53 16.94
CA GLN A 199 11.37 -3.03 17.13
C GLN A 199 11.51 -4.51 16.74
N ASP A 200 10.54 -5.33 17.14
CA ASP A 200 10.46 -6.75 16.78
C ASP A 200 9.04 -7.12 16.35
N PRO A 201 8.75 -7.13 15.05
CA PRO A 201 7.43 -7.48 14.52
C PRO A 201 7.16 -9.00 14.54
N THR A 202 8.14 -9.83 14.94
CA THR A 202 8.03 -11.30 14.86
C THR A 202 6.77 -11.85 15.52
N PRO A 203 6.35 -11.43 16.73
CA PRO A 203 5.13 -11.96 17.34
C PRO A 203 3.88 -11.71 16.48
N LEU A 204 3.71 -10.48 15.97
CA LEU A 204 2.58 -10.11 15.13
C LEU A 204 2.60 -10.87 13.80
N VAL A 205 3.75 -10.89 13.12
CA VAL A 205 3.91 -11.58 11.83
C VAL A 205 3.65 -13.07 11.98
N SER A 206 4.15 -13.70 13.06
CA SER A 206 3.95 -15.13 13.31
C SER A 206 2.49 -15.46 13.59
N ALA A 207 1.77 -14.62 14.34
CA ALA A 207 0.36 -14.81 14.60
C ALA A 207 -0.48 -14.65 13.32
N LEU A 208 -0.24 -13.59 12.53
CA LEU A 208 -0.93 -13.37 11.24
C LEU A 208 -0.64 -14.49 10.23
N ALA A 209 0.56 -15.07 10.24
CA ALA A 209 0.91 -16.16 9.32
C ALA A 209 0.13 -17.47 9.56
N GLN A 210 -0.54 -17.63 10.71
CA GLN A 210 -1.42 -18.77 10.99
C GLN A 210 -2.85 -18.58 10.46
N LEU A 211 -3.16 -17.38 9.98
CA LEU A 211 -4.47 -16.96 9.50
C LEU A 211 -4.50 -16.97 7.96
N PRO A 212 -5.66 -16.81 7.32
CA PRO A 212 -5.73 -16.77 5.86
C PRO A 212 -4.78 -15.74 5.26
N GLN A 213 -4.16 -16.13 4.16
CA GLN A 213 -3.17 -15.34 3.44
C GLN A 213 -3.64 -15.05 2.01
N THR A 214 -3.24 -13.92 1.46
CA THR A 214 -3.52 -13.52 0.08
C THR A 214 -2.43 -12.59 -0.44
N LEU A 215 -2.53 -12.20 -1.71
CA LEU A 215 -1.82 -11.03 -2.23
C LEU A 215 -2.55 -9.78 -1.73
N VAL A 216 -1.83 -8.89 -1.05
CA VAL A 216 -2.29 -7.54 -0.68
C VAL A 216 -1.59 -6.49 -1.53
N HIS A 217 -2.24 -5.34 -1.73
CA HIS A 217 -1.62 -4.18 -2.34
C HIS A 217 -0.64 -3.48 -1.37
N GLY A 218 -0.98 -3.45 -0.09
CA GLY A 218 -0.18 -2.89 1.00
C GLY A 218 -0.20 -1.36 1.11
N ASP A 219 -0.81 -0.64 0.14
CA ASP A 219 -1.03 0.81 0.21
C ASP A 219 -2.38 1.22 -0.39
N TRP A 220 -3.44 0.48 -0.01
CA TRP A 220 -4.81 0.73 -0.46
C TRP A 220 -5.37 1.98 0.20
N LYS A 221 -5.18 3.13 -0.43
CA LYS A 221 -5.60 4.45 0.07
C LYS A 221 -6.19 5.31 -1.05
N GLY A 222 -7.03 6.29 -0.69
CA GLY A 222 -7.70 7.17 -1.64
C GLY A 222 -6.77 7.78 -2.70
N GLY A 223 -5.57 8.23 -2.31
CA GLY A 223 -4.60 8.80 -3.26
C GLY A 223 -4.05 7.82 -4.31
N ASN A 224 -4.21 6.51 -4.11
CA ASN A 224 -3.79 5.46 -5.04
C ASN A 224 -4.96 4.85 -5.83
N LEU A 225 -6.18 5.36 -5.65
CA LEU A 225 -7.40 4.78 -6.19
C LEU A 225 -8.08 5.74 -7.17
N GLY A 226 -8.74 5.18 -8.17
CA GLY A 226 -9.55 5.92 -9.12
C GLY A 226 -10.74 5.11 -9.61
N CYS A 227 -11.86 5.78 -9.92
CA CYS A 227 -13.05 5.16 -10.48
C CYS A 227 -13.02 5.25 -12.00
N LEU A 228 -12.65 4.17 -12.67
CA LEU A 228 -12.64 4.07 -14.12
C LEU A 228 -14.02 3.71 -14.67
N PRO A 229 -14.30 4.04 -15.96
CA PRO A 229 -15.52 3.59 -16.62
C PRO A 229 -15.66 2.06 -16.59
N GLY A 230 -16.91 1.57 -16.53
CA GLY A 230 -17.23 0.15 -16.55
C GLY A 230 -17.01 -0.55 -15.22
N ASP A 231 -17.23 0.15 -14.11
CA ASP A 231 -17.12 -0.38 -12.75
C ASP A 231 -15.75 -1.00 -12.47
N ARG A 232 -14.70 -0.26 -12.79
CA ARG A 232 -13.30 -0.66 -12.61
C ARG A 232 -12.60 0.32 -11.69
N THR A 233 -11.74 -0.19 -10.85
CA THR A 233 -10.86 0.61 -9.98
C THR A 233 -9.44 0.65 -10.55
N ALA A 234 -8.96 1.86 -10.83
CA ALA A 234 -7.53 2.07 -11.02
C ALA A 234 -6.80 1.90 -9.69
N LEU A 235 -5.72 1.15 -9.70
CA LEU A 235 -4.92 0.87 -8.51
C LEU A 235 -3.46 1.20 -8.77
N LEU A 236 -3.00 2.32 -8.20
CA LEU A 236 -1.68 2.90 -8.37
C LEU A 236 -0.73 2.51 -7.23
N ASP A 237 0.54 2.78 -7.45
CA ASP A 237 1.60 2.73 -6.44
C ASP A 237 1.81 1.38 -5.77
N TRP A 238 2.32 0.44 -6.54
CA TRP A 238 2.66 -0.91 -6.12
C TRP A 238 4.04 -0.98 -5.41
N ALA A 239 4.21 -0.15 -4.36
CA ALA A 239 5.44 -0.12 -3.56
C ALA A 239 5.45 -1.19 -2.44
N PHE A 240 4.29 -1.69 -2.03
CA PHE A 240 4.14 -2.60 -0.88
C PHE A 240 3.42 -3.93 -1.17
N PRO A 241 3.26 -4.39 -2.44
CA PRO A 241 2.54 -5.63 -2.69
C PRO A 241 3.26 -6.80 -2.04
N GLY A 242 2.51 -7.81 -1.62
CA GLY A 242 3.09 -9.02 -1.07
C GLY A 242 2.07 -9.90 -0.39
N GLN A 243 2.54 -11.00 0.18
CA GLN A 243 1.70 -11.90 0.95
C GLN A 243 1.40 -11.30 2.33
N ASP A 244 0.13 -11.28 2.73
CA ASP A 244 -0.30 -10.96 4.10
C ASP A 244 -1.73 -11.44 4.34
N SER A 245 -2.23 -11.16 5.55
CA SER A 245 -3.65 -11.28 5.87
C SER A 245 -4.51 -10.40 4.95
N PRO A 246 -5.67 -10.87 4.48
CA PRO A 246 -6.58 -10.03 3.68
C PRO A 246 -7.07 -8.78 4.40
N LEU A 247 -7.02 -8.78 5.74
CA LEU A 247 -7.40 -7.62 6.54
C LEU A 247 -6.29 -6.59 6.70
N ALA A 248 -5.08 -6.84 6.17
CA ALA A 248 -3.98 -5.86 6.18
C ALA A 248 -4.31 -4.62 5.34
N ASP A 249 -4.82 -4.80 4.11
CA ASP A 249 -5.25 -3.67 3.26
C ASP A 249 -6.46 -2.94 3.85
N LEU A 250 -7.42 -3.66 4.43
CA LEU A 250 -8.56 -3.02 5.10
C LEU A 250 -8.10 -2.17 6.29
N ALA A 251 -7.26 -2.71 7.16
CA ALA A 251 -6.75 -2.00 8.32
C ALA A 251 -5.95 -0.75 7.93
N TRP A 252 -5.12 -0.86 6.88
CA TRP A 252 -4.43 0.28 6.30
C TRP A 252 -5.41 1.32 5.74
N TYR A 253 -6.39 0.89 4.94
CA TYR A 253 -7.43 1.75 4.38
C TYR A 253 -8.18 2.55 5.45
N LEU A 254 -8.57 1.89 6.55
CA LEU A 254 -9.19 2.54 7.70
C LEU A 254 -8.26 3.56 8.36
N ALA A 255 -6.96 3.25 8.46
CA ALA A 255 -6.00 4.10 9.13
C ALA A 255 -5.69 5.37 8.34
N VAL A 256 -5.48 5.26 7.01
CA VAL A 256 -5.04 6.40 6.19
C VAL A 256 -6.16 7.26 5.65
N ASN A 257 -7.41 6.73 5.59
CA ASN A 257 -8.57 7.48 5.10
C ASN A 257 -9.58 7.85 6.20
N CYS A 258 -9.21 7.73 7.49
CA CYS A 258 -10.14 7.86 8.62
C CYS A 258 -11.08 9.07 8.54
N ASP A 259 -10.56 10.23 8.15
CA ASP A 259 -11.31 11.48 8.05
C ASP A 259 -12.08 11.63 6.73
N ARG A 260 -11.89 10.72 5.80
CA ARG A 260 -12.46 10.74 4.45
C ARG A 260 -13.54 9.68 4.22
N LEU A 261 -13.72 8.75 5.16
CA LEU A 261 -14.68 7.67 5.01
C LEU A 261 -16.11 8.21 5.11
N PRO A 262 -17.04 7.80 4.21
CA PRO A 262 -18.44 8.25 4.24
C PRO A 262 -19.28 7.52 5.30
N GLU A 263 -18.73 6.49 5.94
CA GLU A 263 -19.36 5.69 6.99
C GLU A 263 -18.37 5.40 8.12
N SER A 264 -18.85 4.83 9.22
CA SER A 264 -17.98 4.47 10.33
C SER A 264 -17.00 3.35 9.95
N LYS A 265 -15.86 3.27 10.66
CA LYS A 265 -14.90 2.18 10.50
C LYS A 265 -15.54 0.80 10.72
N ASP A 266 -16.42 0.69 11.72
CA ASP A 266 -17.12 -0.56 12.01
C ASP A 266 -18.12 -0.93 10.90
N ASP A 267 -18.75 0.05 10.21
CA ASP A 267 -19.58 -0.19 9.01
C ASP A 267 -18.71 -0.64 7.84
N THR A 268 -17.58 -0.01 7.62
CA THR A 268 -16.61 -0.40 6.58
C THR A 268 -16.09 -1.83 6.80
N VAL A 269 -15.77 -2.19 8.04
CA VAL A 269 -15.38 -3.56 8.41
C VAL A 269 -16.49 -4.57 8.09
N ARG A 270 -17.75 -4.25 8.43
CA ARG A 270 -18.89 -5.12 8.09
C ARG A 270 -19.11 -5.23 6.59
N ARG A 271 -18.98 -4.12 5.86
CA ARG A 271 -19.09 -4.10 4.39
C ARG A 271 -18.05 -5.01 3.75
N TYR A 272 -16.79 -4.91 4.17
CA TYR A 272 -15.71 -5.74 3.64
C TYR A 272 -15.93 -7.23 3.95
N ARG A 273 -16.36 -7.58 5.18
CA ARG A 273 -16.70 -8.95 5.54
C ARG A 273 -17.81 -9.50 4.63
N THR A 274 -18.86 -8.71 4.44
CA THR A 274 -19.98 -9.08 3.54
C THR A 274 -19.48 -9.28 2.10
N ALA A 275 -18.59 -8.42 1.61
CA ALA A 275 -18.01 -8.56 0.27
C ALA A 275 -17.20 -9.85 0.14
N LEU A 276 -16.35 -10.20 1.10
CA LEU A 276 -15.63 -11.48 1.11
C LEU A 276 -16.59 -12.68 1.08
N GLU A 277 -17.66 -12.63 1.88
CA GLU A 277 -18.67 -13.71 1.94
C GLU A 277 -19.43 -13.84 0.62
N LEU A 278 -19.77 -12.73 -0.04
CA LEU A 278 -20.37 -12.71 -1.37
C LEU A 278 -19.45 -13.30 -2.44
N HIS A 279 -18.14 -13.13 -2.28
CA HIS A 279 -17.12 -13.73 -3.14
C HIS A 279 -16.70 -15.15 -2.70
N GLY A 280 -17.46 -15.79 -1.80
CA GLY A 280 -17.35 -17.21 -1.47
C GLY A 280 -16.40 -17.56 -0.33
N VAL A 281 -15.92 -16.59 0.44
CA VAL A 281 -15.05 -16.84 1.60
C VAL A 281 -15.88 -17.06 2.85
N THR A 282 -15.62 -18.14 3.59
CA THR A 282 -16.20 -18.36 4.92
C THR A 282 -15.37 -17.62 5.97
N THR A 283 -16.01 -16.75 6.75
CA THR A 283 -15.31 -15.85 7.69
C THR A 283 -15.43 -16.26 9.16
N THR A 284 -16.12 -17.36 9.49
CA THR A 284 -16.61 -17.67 10.84
C THR A 284 -15.47 -17.92 11.87
N ASP A 285 -14.42 -18.65 11.48
CA ASP A 285 -13.48 -19.21 12.46
C ASP A 285 -12.18 -18.39 12.62
N TRP A 286 -11.93 -17.41 11.79
CA TRP A 286 -10.67 -16.66 11.76
C TRP A 286 -10.83 -15.15 11.79
N TRP A 287 -12.03 -14.64 11.55
CA TRP A 287 -12.28 -13.21 11.30
C TRP A 287 -11.86 -12.32 12.46
N ASP A 288 -12.30 -12.63 13.68
CA ASP A 288 -12.13 -11.73 14.82
C ASP A 288 -10.66 -11.59 15.22
N ASP A 289 -9.91 -12.69 15.25
CA ASP A 289 -8.47 -12.67 15.54
C ASP A 289 -7.69 -11.98 14.41
N CYS A 290 -8.05 -12.26 13.17
CA CYS A 290 -7.42 -11.64 12.00
C CYS A 290 -7.66 -10.14 11.96
N LEU A 291 -8.88 -9.67 12.26
CA LEU A 291 -9.21 -8.26 12.35
C LEU A 291 -8.44 -7.57 13.47
N ALA A 292 -8.44 -8.15 14.66
CA ALA A 292 -7.75 -7.59 15.81
C ALA A 292 -6.24 -7.45 15.55
N LEU A 293 -5.59 -8.49 15.02
CA LEU A 293 -4.15 -8.47 14.71
C LEU A 293 -3.82 -7.51 13.55
N SER A 294 -4.65 -7.44 12.51
CA SER A 294 -4.43 -6.52 11.40
C SER A 294 -4.62 -5.05 11.82
N LEU A 295 -5.61 -4.76 12.67
CA LEU A 295 -5.76 -3.41 13.26
C LEU A 295 -4.59 -3.05 14.16
N LEU A 296 -4.05 -4.00 14.93
CA LEU A 296 -2.83 -3.80 15.70
C LEU A 296 -1.65 -3.46 14.78
N GLY A 297 -1.47 -4.19 13.68
CA GLY A 297 -0.44 -3.91 12.69
C GLY A 297 -0.57 -2.51 12.08
N ALA A 298 -1.78 -2.10 11.69
CA ALA A 298 -2.04 -0.76 11.19
C ALA A 298 -1.78 0.33 12.26
N PHE A 299 -2.04 0.03 13.54
CA PHE A 299 -1.68 0.92 14.64
C PHE A 299 -0.16 1.03 14.83
N VAL A 300 0.60 -0.05 14.66
CA VAL A 300 2.08 0.01 14.65
C VAL A 300 2.57 0.93 13.55
N GLN A 301 1.94 0.89 12.36
CA GLN A 301 2.30 1.78 11.26
C GLN A 301 1.86 3.23 11.47
N MET A 302 0.63 3.47 11.94
CA MET A 302 -0.01 4.79 11.85
C MET A 302 -0.42 5.39 13.21
N GLY A 303 -0.24 4.69 14.33
CA GLY A 303 -0.60 5.19 15.67
C GLY A 303 0.07 6.53 16.01
N TRP A 304 1.30 6.73 15.52
CA TRP A 304 2.06 7.97 15.70
C TRP A 304 1.38 9.22 15.09
N SER A 305 0.49 9.03 14.14
CA SER A 305 -0.23 10.13 13.45
C SER A 305 -1.63 10.39 14.01
N LYS A 306 -2.10 9.55 14.96
CA LYS A 306 -3.46 9.63 15.49
C LYS A 306 -3.56 10.56 16.69
N ASN A 307 -4.73 11.20 16.85
CA ASN A 307 -5.02 12.08 17.97
C ASN A 307 -6.50 12.00 18.38
N GLY A 308 -6.85 12.59 19.53
CA GLY A 308 -8.22 12.71 20.01
C GLY A 308 -8.99 11.39 20.03
N THR A 309 -10.25 11.42 19.60
CA THR A 309 -11.13 10.24 19.55
C THR A 309 -10.66 9.19 18.56
N GLU A 310 -9.97 9.61 17.52
CA GLU A 310 -9.36 8.68 16.56
C GLU A 310 -8.27 7.83 17.23
N LEU A 311 -7.36 8.47 17.97
CA LEU A 311 -6.33 7.75 18.74
C LEU A 311 -6.96 6.80 19.75
N GLN A 312 -8.01 7.23 20.46
CA GLN A 312 -8.69 6.38 21.43
C GLN A 312 -9.25 5.11 20.79
N TRP A 313 -9.93 5.23 19.62
CA TRP A 313 -10.49 4.09 18.89
C TRP A 313 -9.42 3.05 18.53
N TRP A 314 -8.24 3.52 18.08
CA TRP A 314 -7.13 2.65 17.71
C TRP A 314 -6.42 2.04 18.92
N ALA A 315 -6.17 2.83 19.96
CA ALA A 315 -5.46 2.40 21.18
C ALA A 315 -6.22 1.28 21.90
N GLU A 316 -7.54 1.44 22.11
CA GLU A 316 -8.37 0.41 22.75
C GLU A 316 -8.30 -0.94 22.01
N ARG A 317 -8.30 -0.92 20.67
CA ARG A 317 -8.19 -2.12 19.85
C ARG A 317 -6.80 -2.74 19.86
N ALA A 318 -5.77 -1.91 19.84
CA ALA A 318 -4.38 -2.38 19.91
C ALA A 318 -4.09 -3.04 21.26
N GLU A 319 -4.56 -2.46 22.36
CA GLU A 319 -4.42 -3.02 23.71
C GLU A 319 -5.17 -4.36 23.85
N ALA A 320 -6.39 -4.45 23.31
CA ALA A 320 -7.16 -5.70 23.31
C ALA A 320 -6.48 -6.80 22.47
N ALA A 321 -5.96 -6.44 21.29
CA ALA A 321 -5.31 -7.39 20.37
C ALA A 321 -3.98 -7.92 20.90
N ALA A 322 -3.27 -7.17 21.74
CA ALA A 322 -1.98 -7.59 22.30
C ALA A 322 -2.07 -8.92 23.08
N ALA A 323 -3.24 -9.23 23.64
CA ALA A 323 -3.48 -10.50 24.33
C ALA A 323 -3.40 -11.73 23.39
N LEU A 324 -3.58 -11.56 22.09
CA LEU A 324 -3.46 -12.62 21.08
C LEU A 324 -2.01 -12.94 20.73
N LEU A 325 -1.05 -12.15 21.20
CA LEU A 325 0.38 -12.35 20.95
C LEU A 325 1.11 -13.07 22.09
N ALA A 326 0.38 -13.42 23.18
CA ALA A 326 0.93 -14.01 24.39
C ALA A 326 1.17 -15.52 24.27
#